data_56341da7e52a73547ef227dc8a5d08db
#
_entry.id   56341da7e52a73547ef227dc8a5d08db
#
_cell.length_a   1.000
_cell.length_b   1.000
_cell.length_c   1.000
_cell.angle_alpha   90.00
_cell.angle_beta   90.00
_cell.angle_gamma   90.00
#
_symmetry.space_group_name_H-M   'P 1'
#
loop_
_entity.id
_entity.type
_entity.pdbx_description
1 polymer ?
#
loop_
_entity_poly.entity_id
_entity_poly.type
_entity_poly.pdbx_seq_one_letter_code
_entity_poly.pdbx_strand_id
1 'polypeptide(L)'
;MIIDAHTHLGISEVSGLEVTEEQLLLSMDNNKVDMSLVIPLSMMKEVEKGHTQIVSLCTKYPQRFKGIADINPLLSEERYFKEAQKWIKEANFIALKFHPLLYPLSPLDEKAEKVFQTARKLGVSVIIHTGIGVPNALPSLCIPAAKRYKEVKIVLAHAGSPFYTHEAYVAAWECENVYLETSWCRIYDLKFILKKLGPQKIMMGSDLPDNLPLELTKYHLIGLKGEKLEQCFYRTATEVFELNK
;
A
#
# COMPACT_ATOMS: atom_id res chain seq x y z
N MET A 1 6.10 -15.39 -10.58
CA MET A 1 6.39 -14.05 -10.05
C MET A 1 5.56 -13.81 -8.79
N ILE A 2 6.17 -13.18 -7.79
CA ILE A 2 5.50 -12.74 -6.55
C ILE A 2 5.92 -11.29 -6.29
N ILE A 3 4.96 -10.40 -6.09
CA ILE A 3 5.17 -9.00 -5.71
C ILE A 3 4.58 -8.79 -4.32
N ASP A 4 5.40 -8.37 -3.38
CA ASP A 4 4.95 -7.84 -2.09
C ASP A 4 4.54 -6.38 -2.28
N ALA A 5 3.23 -6.15 -2.36
CA ALA A 5 2.67 -4.84 -2.72
C ALA A 5 2.72 -3.79 -1.58
N HIS A 6 3.16 -4.18 -0.38
CA HIS A 6 3.20 -3.30 0.77
C HIS A 6 4.18 -3.84 1.82
N THR A 7 5.32 -3.17 1.95
CA THR A 7 6.26 -3.39 3.06
C THR A 7 6.94 -2.08 3.46
N HIS A 8 7.71 -2.11 4.53
CA HIS A 8 8.32 -0.92 5.11
C HIS A 8 9.85 -1.03 5.21
N LEU A 9 10.54 0.12 5.26
CA LEU A 9 11.98 0.26 5.54
C LEU A 9 12.21 1.44 6.48
N GLY A 10 13.11 1.27 7.45
CA GLY A 10 13.57 2.34 8.35
C GLY A 10 13.40 2.02 9.81
N ILE A 11 13.44 3.06 10.65
CA ILE A 11 13.36 2.95 12.12
C ILE A 11 12.22 3.83 12.62
N SER A 12 11.30 3.25 13.38
CA SER A 12 10.27 3.98 14.12
C SER A 12 10.81 4.31 15.51
N GLU A 13 11.14 5.55 15.75
CA GLU A 13 11.63 5.99 17.07
C GLU A 13 10.53 5.99 18.14
N VAL A 14 9.28 5.85 17.73
CA VAL A 14 8.13 5.78 18.66
C VAL A 14 7.91 4.35 19.15
N SER A 15 7.95 3.36 18.26
CA SER A 15 7.73 1.95 18.61
C SER A 15 9.01 1.18 18.88
N GLY A 16 10.17 1.72 18.47
CA GLY A 16 11.44 0.99 18.49
C GLY A 16 11.56 -0.09 17.42
N LEU A 17 10.58 -0.19 16.53
CA LEU A 17 10.63 -1.14 15.41
C LEU A 17 11.64 -0.67 14.37
N GLU A 18 12.49 -1.59 13.92
CA GLU A 18 13.44 -1.39 12.84
C GLU A 18 13.23 -2.41 11.73
N VAL A 19 13.23 -1.96 10.50
CA VAL A 19 13.25 -2.79 9.29
C VAL A 19 14.43 -2.37 8.44
N THR A 20 15.38 -3.30 8.26
CA THR A 20 16.62 -3.05 7.51
C THR A 20 16.55 -3.58 6.08
N GLU A 21 17.46 -3.11 5.22
CA GLU A 21 17.69 -3.65 3.88
C GLU A 21 17.97 -5.16 3.93
N GLU A 22 18.80 -5.60 4.88
CA GLU A 22 19.16 -7.01 5.02
C GLU A 22 17.95 -7.89 5.37
N GLN A 23 17.10 -7.43 6.30
CA GLN A 23 15.86 -8.16 6.66
C GLN A 23 14.91 -8.27 5.46
N LEU A 24 14.74 -7.20 4.67
CA LEU A 24 13.91 -7.23 3.46
C LEU A 24 14.44 -8.25 2.45
N LEU A 25 15.73 -8.18 2.10
CA LEU A 25 16.35 -9.09 1.15
C LEU A 25 16.27 -10.53 1.62
N LEU A 26 16.62 -10.81 2.87
CA LEU A 26 16.58 -12.15 3.45
C LEU A 26 15.15 -12.73 3.41
N SER A 27 14.17 -11.93 3.79
CA SER A 27 12.76 -12.36 3.77
C SER A 27 12.28 -12.63 2.34
N MET A 28 12.59 -11.75 1.39
CA MET A 28 12.26 -11.94 -0.03
C MET A 28 12.90 -13.19 -0.61
N ASP A 29 14.19 -13.42 -0.35
CA ASP A 29 14.93 -14.56 -0.89
C ASP A 29 14.42 -15.89 -0.32
N ASN A 30 14.19 -15.95 0.99
CA ASN A 30 13.64 -17.13 1.65
C ASN A 30 12.22 -17.48 1.15
N ASN A 31 11.45 -16.50 0.75
CA ASN A 31 10.07 -16.65 0.31
C ASN A 31 9.87 -16.55 -1.23
N LYS A 32 10.96 -16.43 -1.99
CA LYS A 32 10.96 -16.34 -3.46
C LYS A 32 10.11 -15.16 -3.98
N VAL A 33 10.17 -14.04 -3.27
CA VAL A 33 9.52 -12.79 -3.69
C VAL A 33 10.44 -12.07 -4.67
N ASP A 34 9.90 -11.75 -5.84
CA ASP A 34 10.66 -11.12 -6.93
C ASP A 34 10.82 -9.61 -6.72
N MET A 35 9.78 -8.95 -6.23
CA MET A 35 9.75 -7.49 -6.04
C MET A 35 8.97 -7.11 -4.78
N SER A 36 9.39 -6.03 -4.11
CA SER A 36 8.64 -5.43 -3.00
C SER A 36 8.45 -3.92 -3.21
N LEU A 37 7.25 -3.43 -2.88
CA LEU A 37 6.90 -2.02 -2.91
C LEU A 37 7.09 -1.45 -1.50
N VAL A 38 8.06 -0.53 -1.36
CA VAL A 38 8.61 -0.13 -0.07
C VAL A 38 8.16 1.28 0.31
N ILE A 39 7.67 1.43 1.52
CA ILE A 39 7.22 2.67 2.14
C ILE A 39 8.14 3.00 3.33
N PRO A 40 8.44 4.27 3.65
CA PRO A 40 9.06 4.61 4.91
C PRO A 40 8.31 4.01 6.09
N LEU A 41 9.02 3.47 7.09
CA LEU A 41 8.38 2.89 8.26
C LEU A 41 7.53 3.94 8.98
N SER A 42 6.33 3.55 9.38
CA SER A 42 5.40 4.45 10.08
C SER A 42 6.00 4.99 11.39
N MET A 43 5.67 6.24 11.75
CA MET A 43 6.13 6.92 12.96
C MET A 43 7.63 7.22 12.98
N MET A 44 8.28 7.33 11.82
CA MET A 44 9.62 7.92 11.72
C MET A 44 9.55 9.43 12.02
N LYS A 45 10.50 9.95 12.79
CA LYS A 45 10.62 11.41 13.01
C LYS A 45 10.97 12.16 11.73
N GLU A 46 11.83 11.57 10.91
CA GLU A 46 12.32 12.17 9.68
C GLU A 46 11.97 11.27 8.48
N VAL A 47 10.73 11.35 8.02
CA VAL A 47 10.23 10.54 6.89
C VAL A 47 11.07 10.74 5.61
N GLU A 48 11.65 11.92 5.41
CA GLU A 48 12.55 12.22 4.29
C GLU A 48 13.82 11.35 4.30
N LYS A 49 14.35 11.02 5.47
CA LYS A 49 15.46 10.04 5.58
C LYS A 49 15.02 8.66 5.11
N GLY A 50 13.81 8.23 5.48
CA GLY A 50 13.23 6.98 5.01
C GLY A 50 13.11 6.94 3.49
N HIS A 51 12.62 8.01 2.88
CA HIS A 51 12.58 8.12 1.41
C HIS A 51 13.96 8.01 0.79
N THR A 52 14.97 8.70 1.36
CA THR A 52 16.36 8.66 0.86
C THR A 52 16.95 7.24 0.96
N GLN A 53 16.67 6.52 2.05
CA GLN A 53 17.07 5.11 2.19
C GLN A 53 16.42 4.24 1.11
N ILE A 54 15.13 4.44 0.83
CA ILE A 54 14.41 3.71 -0.22
C ILE A 54 14.96 4.05 -1.61
N VAL A 55 15.32 5.29 -1.89
CA VAL A 55 16.01 5.67 -3.16
C VAL A 55 17.31 4.89 -3.31
N SER A 56 18.12 4.83 -2.24
CA SER A 56 19.37 4.05 -2.24
C SER A 56 19.10 2.56 -2.51
N LEU A 57 18.10 1.98 -1.83
CA LEU A 57 17.68 0.59 -2.02
C LEU A 57 17.24 0.31 -3.46
N CYS A 58 16.37 1.17 -4.02
CA CYS A 58 15.88 1.04 -5.40
C CYS A 58 17.01 1.20 -6.44
N THR A 59 17.98 2.07 -6.16
CA THR A 59 19.15 2.25 -7.04
C THR A 59 20.06 1.03 -7.02
N LYS A 60 20.26 0.45 -5.85
CA LYS A 60 21.11 -0.74 -5.67
C LYS A 60 20.46 -2.01 -6.26
N TYR A 61 19.13 -2.13 -6.17
CA TYR A 61 18.38 -3.30 -6.60
C TYR A 61 17.14 -2.90 -7.44
N PRO A 62 17.34 -2.33 -8.65
CA PRO A 62 16.25 -1.70 -9.43
C PRO A 62 15.14 -2.65 -9.89
N GLN A 63 15.44 -3.96 -9.95
CA GLN A 63 14.47 -5.00 -10.31
C GLN A 63 13.75 -5.61 -9.09
N ARG A 64 14.24 -5.32 -7.88
CA ARG A 64 13.72 -5.90 -6.65
C ARG A 64 12.84 -4.94 -5.85
N PHE A 65 13.04 -3.63 -5.98
CA PHE A 65 12.35 -2.65 -5.16
C PHE A 65 11.80 -1.47 -5.96
N LYS A 66 10.63 -0.98 -5.54
CA LYS A 66 10.04 0.29 -5.95
C LYS A 66 9.60 1.07 -4.73
N GLY A 67 9.80 2.38 -4.75
CA GLY A 67 9.45 3.25 -3.62
C GLY A 67 8.02 3.80 -3.71
N ILE A 68 7.41 4.02 -2.55
CA ILE A 68 6.12 4.68 -2.36
C ILE A 68 6.33 5.86 -1.41
N ALA A 69 5.82 7.03 -1.76
CA ALA A 69 6.05 8.25 -1.00
C ALA A 69 4.99 8.45 0.10
N ASP A 70 5.41 8.51 1.35
CA ASP A 70 4.58 8.93 2.50
C ASP A 70 4.83 10.42 2.77
N ILE A 71 3.87 11.27 2.45
CA ILE A 71 4.00 12.72 2.56
C ILE A 71 2.96 13.24 3.53
N ASN A 72 3.37 14.13 4.43
CA ASN A 72 2.48 14.74 5.40
C ASN A 72 1.33 15.54 4.72
N PRO A 73 0.09 15.06 4.78
CA PRO A 73 -1.05 15.71 4.14
C PRO A 73 -1.48 17.01 4.82
N LEU A 74 -0.89 17.36 5.97
CA LEU A 74 -1.15 18.63 6.67
C LEU A 74 -0.34 19.80 6.09
N LEU A 75 0.60 19.55 5.18
CA LEU A 75 1.29 20.60 4.42
C LEU A 75 0.28 21.41 3.57
N SER A 76 0.66 22.62 3.17
CA SER A 76 -0.11 23.36 2.17
C SER A 76 -0.18 22.59 0.85
N GLU A 77 -1.19 22.87 0.01
CA GLU A 77 -1.36 22.19 -1.28
C GLU A 77 -0.11 22.27 -2.15
N GLU A 78 0.47 23.47 -2.25
CA GLU A 78 1.68 23.73 -3.03
C GLU A 78 2.87 22.93 -2.52
N ARG A 79 3.10 22.92 -1.21
CA ARG A 79 4.21 22.17 -0.61
C ARG A 79 4.02 20.67 -0.74
N TYR A 80 2.79 20.17 -0.53
CA TYR A 80 2.48 18.76 -0.72
C TYR A 80 2.73 18.30 -2.16
N PHE A 81 2.27 19.09 -3.15
CA PHE A 81 2.49 18.77 -4.55
C PHE A 81 3.98 18.79 -4.92
N LYS A 82 4.73 19.77 -4.44
CA LYS A 82 6.18 19.88 -4.70
C LYS A 82 6.94 18.68 -4.11
N GLU A 83 6.62 18.27 -2.89
CA GLU A 83 7.22 17.08 -2.28
C GLU A 83 6.86 15.81 -3.05
N ALA A 84 5.59 15.65 -3.43
CA ALA A 84 5.16 14.52 -4.23
C ALA A 84 5.88 14.48 -5.59
N GLN A 85 6.01 15.61 -6.26
CA GLN A 85 6.73 15.72 -7.53
C GLN A 85 8.19 15.29 -7.40
N LYS A 86 8.88 15.71 -6.33
CA LYS A 86 10.25 15.29 -6.01
C LYS A 86 10.37 13.77 -5.97
N TRP A 87 9.52 13.10 -5.18
CA TRP A 87 9.64 11.65 -5.01
C TRP A 87 9.14 10.86 -6.23
N ILE A 88 8.04 11.29 -6.86
CA ILE A 88 7.47 10.58 -8.00
C ILE A 88 8.28 10.80 -9.29
N LYS A 89 8.66 12.03 -9.61
CA LYS A 89 9.29 12.35 -10.91
C LYS A 89 10.82 12.28 -10.88
N GLU A 90 11.44 12.68 -9.78
CA GLU A 90 12.90 12.72 -9.69
C GLU A 90 13.47 11.42 -9.10
N ALA A 91 12.80 10.81 -8.12
CA ALA A 91 13.22 9.58 -7.48
C ALA A 91 12.52 8.30 -8.02
N ASN A 92 11.62 8.43 -9.02
CA ASN A 92 10.89 7.34 -9.66
C ASN A 92 10.04 6.48 -8.68
N PHE A 93 9.50 7.09 -7.64
CA PHE A 93 8.52 6.42 -6.80
C PHE A 93 7.19 6.26 -7.56
N ILE A 94 6.44 5.21 -7.25
CA ILE A 94 5.32 4.75 -8.09
C ILE A 94 3.94 5.06 -7.52
N ALA A 95 3.84 5.46 -6.26
CA ALA A 95 2.57 5.75 -5.59
C ALA A 95 2.74 6.71 -4.43
N LEU A 96 1.62 7.24 -3.92
CA LEU A 96 1.54 8.01 -2.69
C LEU A 96 0.93 7.16 -1.58
N LYS A 97 1.44 7.26 -0.36
CA LYS A 97 0.84 6.71 0.86
C LYS A 97 0.02 7.80 1.55
N PHE A 98 -1.17 7.44 2.03
CA PHE A 98 -1.97 8.24 2.95
C PHE A 98 -2.23 7.43 4.22
N HIS A 99 -1.85 7.97 5.38
CA HIS A 99 -1.91 7.26 6.65
C HIS A 99 -2.79 8.00 7.67
N PRO A 100 -4.12 7.73 7.72
CA PRO A 100 -5.08 8.46 8.56
C PRO A 100 -4.84 8.35 10.08
N LEU A 101 -4.13 7.32 10.54
CA LEU A 101 -3.74 7.19 11.94
C LEU A 101 -2.51 8.04 12.27
N LEU A 102 -1.52 8.05 11.38
CA LEU A 102 -0.27 8.79 11.58
C LEU A 102 -0.49 10.31 11.49
N TYR A 103 -1.27 10.71 10.50
CA TYR A 103 -1.76 12.07 10.34
C TYR A 103 -3.26 12.03 10.62
N PRO A 104 -3.74 12.40 11.84
CA PRO A 104 -5.13 12.22 12.23
C PRO A 104 -6.09 13.02 11.35
N LEU A 105 -6.28 12.54 10.15
CA LEU A 105 -7.00 13.18 9.06
C LEU A 105 -7.86 12.14 8.33
N SER A 106 -9.15 12.36 8.27
CA SER A 106 -10.06 11.49 7.53
C SER A 106 -9.91 11.67 6.02
N PRO A 107 -10.07 10.61 5.22
CA PRO A 107 -10.21 10.74 3.76
C PRO A 107 -11.37 11.64 3.30
N LEU A 108 -12.33 11.95 4.19
CA LEU A 108 -13.44 12.87 3.93
C LEU A 108 -13.09 14.35 4.17
N ASP A 109 -11.98 14.61 4.86
CA ASP A 109 -11.57 15.97 5.19
C ASP A 109 -11.13 16.72 3.93
N GLU A 110 -11.50 18.00 3.82
CA GLU A 110 -11.06 18.86 2.69
C GLU A 110 -9.54 18.91 2.57
N LYS A 111 -8.82 18.84 3.69
CA LYS A 111 -7.35 18.80 3.69
C LYS A 111 -6.78 17.52 3.07
N ALA A 112 -7.54 16.41 3.06
CA ALA A 112 -7.12 15.16 2.42
C ALA A 112 -7.28 15.20 0.88
N GLU A 113 -8.13 16.08 0.37
CA GLU A 113 -8.43 16.20 -1.05
C GLU A 113 -7.17 16.36 -1.92
N LYS A 114 -6.17 17.12 -1.42
CA LYS A 114 -4.89 17.34 -2.12
C LYS A 114 -4.14 16.05 -2.44
N VAL A 115 -4.31 14.99 -1.63
CA VAL A 115 -3.65 13.69 -1.86
C VAL A 115 -4.13 13.10 -3.19
N PHE A 116 -5.44 13.06 -3.37
CA PHE A 116 -6.08 12.51 -4.58
C PHE A 116 -5.88 13.40 -5.80
N GLN A 117 -5.96 14.72 -5.62
CA GLN A 117 -5.66 15.69 -6.69
C GLN A 117 -4.21 15.55 -7.18
N THR A 118 -3.27 15.42 -6.25
CA THR A 118 -1.85 15.24 -6.57
C THR A 118 -1.61 13.90 -7.27
N ALA A 119 -2.19 12.82 -6.77
CA ALA A 119 -2.10 11.50 -7.41
C ALA A 119 -2.62 11.54 -8.85
N ARG A 120 -3.77 12.20 -9.09
CA ARG A 120 -4.32 12.43 -10.43
C ARG A 120 -3.36 13.21 -11.33
N LYS A 121 -2.82 14.34 -10.84
CA LYS A 121 -1.90 15.20 -11.62
C LYS A 121 -0.59 14.48 -11.98
N LEU A 122 -0.11 13.60 -11.10
CA LEU A 122 1.14 12.83 -11.30
C LEU A 122 0.92 11.50 -12.02
N GLY A 123 -0.33 11.04 -12.16
CA GLY A 123 -0.69 9.77 -12.80
C GLY A 123 -0.28 8.55 -11.95
N VAL A 124 -0.43 8.61 -10.62
CA VAL A 124 -0.02 7.53 -9.71
C VAL A 124 -1.17 7.08 -8.82
N SER A 125 -1.03 5.88 -8.24
CA SER A 125 -1.98 5.30 -7.30
C SER A 125 -1.81 5.88 -5.88
N VAL A 126 -2.84 5.71 -5.03
CA VAL A 126 -2.80 6.04 -3.61
C VAL A 126 -3.00 4.79 -2.78
N ILE A 127 -2.10 4.53 -1.82
CA ILE A 127 -2.29 3.50 -0.80
C ILE A 127 -2.77 4.17 0.49
N ILE A 128 -3.92 3.74 1.00
CA ILE A 128 -4.53 4.26 2.23
C ILE A 128 -4.43 3.20 3.33
N HIS A 129 -3.83 3.55 4.46
CA HIS A 129 -3.90 2.70 5.65
C HIS A 129 -5.35 2.60 6.14
N THR A 130 -5.84 1.38 6.39
CA THR A 130 -7.20 1.14 6.88
C THR A 130 -7.25 0.08 7.99
N GLY A 131 -8.29 0.16 8.82
CA GLY A 131 -8.52 -0.77 9.93
C GLY A 131 -8.18 -0.14 11.27
N ILE A 132 -6.99 -0.34 11.79
CA ILE A 132 -6.55 0.30 13.05
C ILE A 132 -6.44 1.81 12.82
N GLY A 133 -6.99 2.62 13.76
CA GLY A 133 -6.99 4.08 13.67
C GLY A 133 -8.38 4.70 13.43
N VAL A 134 -9.42 3.99 13.88
CA VAL A 134 -10.81 4.51 13.92
C VAL A 134 -10.88 5.81 14.73
N PRO A 135 -11.67 6.82 14.28
CA PRO A 135 -12.61 6.74 13.15
C PRO A 135 -12.02 7.06 11.78
N ASN A 136 -10.80 7.62 11.69
CA ASN A 136 -10.26 8.16 10.45
C ASN A 136 -9.81 7.10 9.44
N ALA A 137 -9.51 5.87 9.89
CA ALA A 137 -9.00 4.78 9.05
C ALA A 137 -10.09 3.76 8.64
N LEU A 138 -11.38 4.13 8.70
CA LEU A 138 -12.45 3.27 8.20
C LEU A 138 -12.38 3.16 6.67
N PRO A 139 -12.43 1.95 6.09
CA PRO A 139 -12.31 1.74 4.65
C PRO A 139 -13.34 2.49 3.80
N SER A 140 -14.57 2.60 4.28
CA SER A 140 -15.68 3.26 3.57
C SER A 140 -15.47 4.76 3.36
N LEU A 141 -14.61 5.40 4.15
CA LEU A 141 -14.34 6.85 4.04
C LEU A 141 -13.63 7.23 2.72
N CYS A 142 -13.03 6.27 2.02
CA CYS A 142 -12.42 6.52 0.70
C CYS A 142 -13.46 6.63 -0.45
N ILE A 143 -14.70 6.15 -0.26
CA ILE A 143 -15.71 6.06 -1.32
C ILE A 143 -15.99 7.41 -2.02
N PRO A 144 -16.18 8.53 -1.32
CA PRO A 144 -16.40 9.82 -1.98
C PRO A 144 -15.22 10.27 -2.84
N ALA A 145 -13.99 10.08 -2.37
CA ALA A 145 -12.78 10.37 -3.13
C ALA A 145 -12.64 9.43 -4.34
N ALA A 146 -12.87 8.13 -4.17
CA ALA A 146 -12.84 7.15 -5.25
C ALA A 146 -13.84 7.48 -6.37
N LYS A 147 -15.06 7.88 -6.01
CA LYS A 147 -16.12 8.28 -6.97
C LYS A 147 -15.78 9.59 -7.69
N ARG A 148 -15.05 10.52 -7.05
CA ARG A 148 -14.62 11.80 -7.61
C ARG A 148 -13.40 11.66 -8.52
N TYR A 149 -12.44 10.84 -8.14
CA TYR A 149 -11.16 10.60 -8.83
C TYR A 149 -11.10 9.21 -9.44
N LYS A 150 -12.00 8.92 -10.39
CA LYS A 150 -12.15 7.59 -11.01
C LYS A 150 -10.88 7.08 -11.68
N GLU A 151 -10.04 7.98 -12.17
CA GLU A 151 -8.76 7.69 -12.80
C GLU A 151 -7.63 7.35 -11.79
N VAL A 152 -7.81 7.67 -10.51
CA VAL A 152 -6.85 7.34 -9.45
C VAL A 152 -7.18 5.97 -8.87
N LYS A 153 -6.27 5.02 -9.00
CA LYS A 153 -6.39 3.72 -8.35
C LYS A 153 -6.09 3.88 -6.86
N ILE A 154 -7.00 3.42 -6.01
CA ILE A 154 -6.90 3.51 -4.55
C ILE A 154 -6.76 2.11 -3.98
N VAL A 155 -5.70 1.87 -3.22
CA VAL A 155 -5.43 0.60 -2.56
C VAL A 155 -5.69 0.75 -1.07
N LEU A 156 -6.60 -0.05 -0.52
CA LEU A 156 -6.87 -0.10 0.92
C LEU A 156 -5.91 -1.10 1.57
N ALA A 157 -4.87 -0.59 2.21
CA ALA A 157 -3.91 -1.40 2.94
C ALA A 157 -4.59 -2.12 4.11
N HIS A 158 -4.19 -3.38 4.32
CA HIS A 158 -4.74 -4.28 5.32
C HIS A 158 -6.20 -4.69 5.09
N ALA A 159 -6.83 -4.28 3.98
CA ALA A 159 -8.23 -4.56 3.68
C ALA A 159 -9.17 -4.32 4.88
N GLY A 160 -8.94 -3.25 5.66
CA GLY A 160 -9.73 -2.92 6.85
C GLY A 160 -9.51 -3.84 8.06
N SER A 161 -8.45 -4.67 8.05
CA SER A 161 -8.19 -5.64 9.12
C SER A 161 -7.89 -4.95 10.47
N PRO A 162 -8.19 -5.59 11.60
CA PRO A 162 -8.80 -6.92 11.71
C PRO A 162 -10.35 -6.93 11.77
N PHE A 163 -11.03 -5.77 11.79
CA PHE A 163 -12.47 -5.72 12.09
C PHE A 163 -13.34 -5.14 10.98
N TYR A 164 -12.77 -4.40 10.02
CA TYR A 164 -13.51 -3.60 9.05
C TYR A 164 -13.40 -4.14 7.60
N THR A 165 -13.06 -5.43 7.43
CA THR A 165 -12.92 -6.03 6.09
C THR A 165 -14.24 -6.01 5.29
N HIS A 166 -15.38 -6.06 5.96
CA HIS A 166 -16.68 -5.91 5.29
C HIS A 166 -16.90 -4.50 4.73
N GLU A 167 -16.39 -3.47 5.40
CA GLU A 167 -16.41 -2.10 4.84
C GLU A 167 -15.44 -1.96 3.66
N ALA A 168 -14.25 -2.57 3.76
CA ALA A 168 -13.30 -2.60 2.64
C ALA A 168 -13.90 -3.31 1.42
N TYR A 169 -14.64 -4.43 1.65
CA TYR A 169 -15.41 -5.09 0.62
C TYR A 169 -16.44 -4.14 -0.03
N VAL A 170 -17.23 -3.42 0.77
CA VAL A 170 -18.22 -2.48 0.25
C VAL A 170 -17.55 -1.38 -0.58
N ALA A 171 -16.45 -0.81 -0.11
CA ALA A 171 -15.72 0.21 -0.85
C ALA A 171 -15.22 -0.29 -2.22
N ALA A 172 -14.64 -1.50 -2.26
CA ALA A 172 -14.14 -2.11 -3.49
C ALA A 172 -15.25 -2.62 -4.43
N TRP A 173 -16.43 -2.95 -3.89
CA TRP A 173 -17.62 -3.31 -4.66
C TRP A 173 -18.25 -2.07 -5.33
N GLU A 174 -18.36 -0.97 -4.58
CA GLU A 174 -18.97 0.28 -5.05
C GLU A 174 -18.09 1.09 -6.01
N CYS A 175 -16.77 0.89 -5.97
CA CYS A 175 -15.81 1.69 -6.71
C CYS A 175 -14.86 0.80 -7.53
N GLU A 176 -14.92 0.92 -8.86
CA GLU A 176 -14.10 0.13 -9.78
C GLU A 176 -12.60 0.39 -9.60
N ASN A 177 -12.22 1.58 -9.15
CA ASN A 177 -10.84 2.01 -8.92
C ASN A 177 -10.33 1.73 -7.50
N VAL A 178 -11.09 0.99 -6.65
CA VAL A 178 -10.65 0.58 -5.31
C VAL A 178 -10.20 -0.87 -5.32
N TYR A 179 -9.04 -1.13 -4.71
CA TYR A 179 -8.36 -2.42 -4.58
C TYR A 179 -8.02 -2.70 -3.13
N LEU A 180 -7.80 -3.96 -2.76
CA LEU A 180 -7.51 -4.40 -1.40
C LEU A 180 -6.13 -5.05 -1.33
N GLU A 181 -5.26 -4.52 -0.48
CA GLU A 181 -4.02 -5.15 -0.06
C GLU A 181 -4.27 -5.86 1.28
N THR A 182 -3.81 -7.11 1.43
CA THR A 182 -4.35 -8.05 2.42
C THR A 182 -3.42 -8.41 3.57
N SER A 183 -2.36 -7.64 3.80
CA SER A 183 -1.53 -7.83 5.01
C SER A 183 -2.40 -7.78 6.28
N TRP A 184 -2.08 -8.63 7.26
CA TRP A 184 -2.83 -8.77 8.51
C TRP A 184 -4.30 -9.21 8.37
N CYS A 185 -4.79 -9.44 7.15
CA CYS A 185 -6.14 -9.91 6.93
C CYS A 185 -6.29 -11.35 7.44
N ARG A 186 -7.34 -11.62 8.20
CA ARG A 186 -7.60 -13.00 8.69
C ARG A 186 -7.95 -13.91 7.50
N ILE A 187 -7.58 -15.18 7.58
CA ILE A 187 -7.84 -16.19 6.53
C ILE A 187 -9.33 -16.23 6.17
N TYR A 188 -10.22 -16.15 7.15
CA TYR A 188 -11.67 -16.12 6.93
C TYR A 188 -12.11 -14.92 6.08
N ASP A 189 -11.59 -13.74 6.40
CA ASP A 189 -11.91 -12.50 5.70
C ASP A 189 -11.31 -12.48 4.27
N LEU A 190 -10.08 -12.96 4.11
CA LEU A 190 -9.47 -13.14 2.79
C LEU A 190 -10.32 -14.06 1.89
N LYS A 191 -10.79 -15.19 2.43
CA LYS A 191 -11.67 -16.11 1.71
C LYS A 191 -12.99 -15.45 1.32
N PHE A 192 -13.55 -14.62 2.20
CA PHE A 192 -14.77 -13.85 1.96
C PHE A 192 -14.60 -12.85 0.81
N ILE A 193 -13.59 -11.97 0.87
CA ILE A 193 -13.38 -10.94 -0.15
C ILE A 193 -13.03 -11.54 -1.51
N LEU A 194 -12.21 -12.60 -1.55
CA LEU A 194 -11.91 -13.34 -2.79
C LEU A 194 -13.17 -13.92 -3.44
N LYS A 195 -14.07 -14.49 -2.65
CA LYS A 195 -15.33 -15.04 -3.15
C LYS A 195 -16.25 -13.94 -3.69
N LYS A 196 -16.24 -12.76 -3.11
CA LYS A 196 -17.17 -11.67 -3.42
C LYS A 196 -16.69 -10.75 -4.55
N LEU A 197 -15.38 -10.40 -4.56
CA LEU A 197 -14.81 -9.44 -5.50
C LEU A 197 -14.03 -10.10 -6.65
N GLY A 198 -13.56 -11.35 -6.43
CA GLY A 198 -12.60 -11.98 -7.33
C GLY A 198 -11.16 -11.55 -7.10
N PRO A 199 -10.20 -12.29 -7.67
CA PRO A 199 -8.77 -12.06 -7.42
C PRO A 199 -8.22 -10.75 -8.03
N GLN A 200 -8.89 -10.20 -9.06
CA GLN A 200 -8.47 -8.98 -9.77
C GLN A 200 -8.59 -7.71 -8.92
N LYS A 201 -9.25 -7.77 -7.78
CA LYS A 201 -9.37 -6.65 -6.82
C LYS A 201 -8.42 -6.77 -5.64
N ILE A 202 -7.63 -7.84 -5.58
CA ILE A 202 -6.89 -8.24 -4.39
C ILE A 202 -5.42 -8.39 -4.73
N MET A 203 -4.56 -7.85 -3.87
CA MET A 203 -3.13 -8.03 -3.95
C MET A 203 -2.55 -8.45 -2.60
N MET A 204 -1.52 -9.28 -2.65
CA MET A 204 -0.74 -9.70 -1.49
C MET A 204 0.23 -8.58 -1.08
N GLY A 205 0.37 -8.35 0.20
CA GLY A 205 1.42 -7.55 0.82
C GLY A 205 1.76 -8.11 2.19
N SER A 206 2.91 -7.75 2.72
CA SER A 206 3.39 -8.25 4.01
C SER A 206 3.26 -7.25 5.16
N ASP A 207 3.32 -5.94 4.87
CA ASP A 207 3.51 -4.85 5.80
C ASP A 207 4.91 -4.85 6.46
N LEU A 208 5.36 -6.00 6.90
CA LEU A 208 6.68 -6.21 7.53
C LEU A 208 7.34 -7.50 6.99
N PRO A 209 8.69 -7.55 6.87
CA PRO A 209 9.39 -8.70 6.33
C PRO A 209 9.15 -9.99 7.13
N ASP A 210 8.98 -9.90 8.45
CA ASP A 210 8.72 -11.07 9.29
C ASP A 210 7.32 -11.67 9.08
N ASN A 211 6.37 -10.86 8.61
CA ASN A 211 5.00 -11.29 8.32
C ASN A 211 4.85 -11.93 6.93
N LEU A 212 5.80 -11.72 6.02
CA LEU A 212 5.74 -12.19 4.64
C LEU A 212 5.42 -13.68 4.48
N PRO A 213 6.07 -14.64 5.20
CA PRO A 213 5.77 -16.05 5.06
C PRO A 213 4.33 -16.41 5.51
N LEU A 214 3.80 -15.69 6.51
CA LEU A 214 2.43 -15.89 6.97
C LEU A 214 1.43 -15.39 5.92
N GLU A 215 1.70 -14.24 5.33
CA GLU A 215 0.85 -13.66 4.30
C GLU A 215 0.76 -14.57 3.06
N LEU A 216 1.86 -15.07 2.56
CA LEU A 216 1.89 -16.03 1.45
C LEU A 216 1.16 -17.34 1.78
N THR A 217 1.37 -17.85 2.99
CA THR A 217 0.74 -19.10 3.45
C THR A 217 -0.78 -19.03 3.44
N LYS A 218 -1.38 -17.89 3.78
CA LYS A 218 -2.83 -17.70 3.78
C LYS A 218 -3.48 -18.04 2.44
N TYR A 219 -2.87 -17.63 1.34
CA TYR A 219 -3.40 -17.90 -0.01
C TYR A 219 -3.36 -19.38 -0.37
N HIS A 220 -2.33 -20.09 0.07
CA HIS A 220 -2.24 -21.54 -0.12
C HIS A 220 -3.26 -22.31 0.75
N LEU A 221 -3.42 -21.90 2.01
CA LEU A 221 -4.38 -22.53 2.95
C LEU A 221 -5.85 -22.41 2.49
N ILE A 222 -6.21 -21.33 1.80
CA ILE A 222 -7.54 -21.20 1.21
C ILE A 222 -7.71 -21.95 -0.12
N GLY A 223 -6.66 -22.63 -0.58
CA GLY A 223 -6.68 -23.46 -1.78
C GLY A 223 -6.57 -22.68 -3.09
N LEU A 224 -6.10 -21.44 -3.07
CA LEU A 224 -5.93 -20.64 -4.29
C LEU A 224 -4.76 -21.19 -5.11
N LYS A 225 -4.96 -21.37 -6.44
CA LYS A 225 -3.98 -21.97 -7.35
C LYS A 225 -4.05 -21.34 -8.74
N GLY A 226 -3.02 -21.56 -9.56
CA GLY A 226 -2.98 -21.16 -10.98
C GLY A 226 -3.20 -19.67 -11.16
N GLU A 227 -3.94 -19.30 -12.20
CA GLU A 227 -4.18 -17.91 -12.60
C GLU A 227 -4.77 -17.03 -11.48
N LYS A 228 -5.63 -17.59 -10.62
CA LYS A 228 -6.19 -16.83 -9.50
C LYS A 228 -5.15 -16.47 -8.46
N LEU A 229 -4.20 -17.37 -8.18
CA LEU A 229 -3.08 -17.11 -7.29
C LEU A 229 -2.12 -16.08 -7.90
N GLU A 230 -1.79 -16.24 -9.18
CA GLU A 230 -0.97 -15.28 -9.92
C GLU A 230 -1.59 -13.89 -9.96
N GLN A 231 -2.92 -13.80 -10.11
CA GLN A 231 -3.63 -12.54 -10.09
C GLN A 231 -3.38 -11.78 -8.77
N CYS A 232 -3.52 -12.46 -7.63
CA CYS A 232 -3.28 -11.87 -6.31
C CYS A 232 -1.80 -11.61 -6.03
N PHE A 233 -0.92 -12.49 -6.51
CA PHE A 233 0.50 -12.44 -6.18
C PHE A 233 1.30 -11.41 -7.00
N TYR A 234 0.87 -11.08 -8.22
CA TYR A 234 1.59 -10.08 -8.99
C TYR A 234 0.75 -9.30 -10.01
N ARG A 235 -0.25 -9.91 -10.67
CA ARG A 235 -0.93 -9.26 -11.81
C ARG A 235 -1.69 -8.01 -11.36
N THR A 236 -2.45 -8.09 -10.26
CA THR A 236 -3.19 -6.94 -9.73
C THR A 236 -2.24 -5.81 -9.31
N ALA A 237 -1.14 -6.11 -8.60
CA ALA A 237 -0.15 -5.10 -8.26
C ALA A 237 0.52 -4.48 -9.50
N THR A 238 0.89 -5.32 -10.48
CA THR A 238 1.47 -4.87 -11.76
C THR A 238 0.55 -3.89 -12.50
N GLU A 239 -0.74 -4.19 -12.56
CA GLU A 239 -1.74 -3.34 -13.20
C GLU A 239 -1.98 -2.04 -12.43
N VAL A 240 -2.15 -2.15 -11.10
CA VAL A 240 -2.47 -1.00 -10.24
C VAL A 240 -1.33 0.00 -10.18
N PHE A 241 -0.09 -0.47 -10.09
CA PHE A 241 1.10 0.37 -9.97
C PHE A 241 1.88 0.55 -11.28
N GLU A 242 1.36 0.04 -12.41
CA GLU A 242 1.95 0.17 -13.74
C GLU A 242 3.42 -0.29 -13.83
N LEU A 243 3.73 -1.43 -13.20
CA LEU A 243 5.11 -1.92 -13.03
C LEU A 243 5.80 -2.43 -14.31
N ASN A 244 5.09 -2.50 -15.42
CA ASN A 244 5.61 -2.94 -16.73
C ASN A 244 6.10 -1.77 -17.61
N LYS A 245 6.10 -0.55 -17.08
CA LYS A 245 6.54 0.65 -17.82
C LYS A 245 8.02 0.95 -17.65
#